data_eecaeaeaa5a009df769d0259d8828bc4
#
_entry.id   eecaeaeaa5a009df769d0259d8828bc4
#
_cell.length_a   1.000
_cell.length_b   1.000
_cell.length_c   1.000
_cell.angle_alpha   90.00
_cell.angle_beta   90.00
_cell.angle_gamma   90.00
#
_symmetry.space_group_name_H-M   'P 1'
#
loop_
_entity.id
_entity.type
_entity.pdbx_description
1 polymer ?
#
loop_
_entity_poly.entity_id
_entity_poly.type
_entity_poly.pdbx_seq_one_letter_code
_entity_poly.pdbx_strand_id
1 'polypeptide(L)'
;MNDYGGGFNARTWCVAAVLAAFLAGCGSGDEIFGTSGGGGPGPAGPAPALGTASTFGALTCAALSGSTALPTGTTVNGNIGTTATSTSITNFVGGGPPATPGIVNGTIFASDLPTPGNTTSATAIADANTARLAGATAGALGTLVSTANLGAQVGFGPAAGTFLPGAYRSGSSMAISTPITLDAQGNGNAVWIFFMPSSTLTTTGTGNVLLANGAQAKNVSWVVGSSASLGAPLFNGNILAAVAIAVTTVPTTVNGRLLTSGPSCAAVTFDANLHTVNVPAP
;
A
#
# COMPACT_ATOMS: atom_id res chain seq x y z
N MET A 1 -53.85 -41.51 -19.96
CA MET A 1 -52.73 -42.10 -19.22
C MET A 1 -51.46 -41.60 -19.86
N ASN A 2 -50.90 -40.51 -19.37
CA ASN A 2 -49.55 -40.01 -19.72
C ASN A 2 -48.87 -39.51 -18.46
N ASP A 3 -47.90 -40.29 -18.03
CA ASP A 3 -47.00 -39.99 -16.94
C ASP A 3 -45.96 -38.95 -17.39
N TYR A 4 -45.91 -37.82 -16.71
CA TYR A 4 -44.78 -36.87 -16.82
C TYR A 4 -43.94 -36.94 -15.56
N GLY A 5 -42.90 -37.76 -15.61
CA GLY A 5 -41.84 -37.77 -14.62
C GLY A 5 -40.89 -36.59 -14.83
N GLY A 6 -41.03 -35.54 -14.02
CA GLY A 6 -40.06 -34.42 -13.98
C GLY A 6 -38.85 -34.78 -13.11
N GLY A 7 -37.71 -35.03 -13.74
CA GLY A 7 -36.43 -35.25 -13.05
C GLY A 7 -35.94 -33.96 -12.43
N PHE A 8 -35.80 -33.92 -11.12
CA PHE A 8 -35.14 -32.84 -10.38
C PHE A 8 -33.62 -32.96 -10.53
N ASN A 9 -33.00 -32.00 -11.19
CA ASN A 9 -31.56 -31.92 -11.34
C ASN A 9 -30.86 -31.55 -10.00
N ALA A 10 -30.12 -32.51 -9.46
CA ALA A 10 -29.33 -32.38 -8.22
C ALA A 10 -28.17 -31.33 -8.27
N ARG A 11 -28.05 -30.56 -9.36
CA ARG A 11 -26.98 -29.56 -9.53
C ARG A 11 -27.34 -28.17 -9.03
N THR A 12 -28.58 -27.89 -8.71
CA THR A 12 -29.04 -26.55 -8.29
C THR A 12 -28.95 -26.31 -6.78
N TRP A 13 -28.67 -27.34 -5.98
CA TRP A 13 -28.62 -27.25 -4.51
C TRP A 13 -27.22 -26.93 -3.97
N CYS A 14 -26.17 -27.09 -4.75
CA CYS A 14 -24.80 -26.82 -4.28
C CYS A 14 -24.43 -25.32 -4.25
N VAL A 15 -25.19 -24.46 -4.93
CA VAL A 15 -24.89 -23.01 -4.96
C VAL A 15 -25.57 -22.26 -3.81
N ALA A 16 -26.69 -22.79 -3.28
CA ALA A 16 -27.39 -22.15 -2.16
C ALA A 16 -26.77 -22.46 -0.78
N ALA A 17 -25.98 -23.55 -0.66
CA ALA A 17 -25.40 -23.95 0.62
C ALA A 17 -24.09 -23.22 0.98
N VAL A 18 -23.42 -22.58 0.01
CA VAL A 18 -22.15 -21.84 0.25
C VAL A 18 -22.41 -20.42 0.74
N LEU A 19 -23.61 -19.86 0.52
CA LEU A 19 -23.93 -18.49 0.95
C LEU A 19 -24.42 -18.40 2.41
N ALA A 20 -24.74 -19.52 3.04
CA ALA A 20 -25.25 -19.57 4.42
C ALA A 20 -24.18 -19.77 5.51
N ALA A 21 -22.92 -20.06 5.14
CA ALA A 21 -21.87 -20.37 6.10
C ALA A 21 -21.09 -19.14 6.61
N PHE A 22 -21.38 -17.93 6.12
CA PHE A 22 -20.68 -16.70 6.55
C PHE A 22 -21.43 -15.85 7.57
N LEU A 23 -22.58 -16.31 8.09
CA LEU A 23 -23.42 -15.56 9.03
C LEU A 23 -23.42 -16.09 10.47
N ALA A 24 -22.56 -17.05 10.82
CA ALA A 24 -22.47 -17.59 12.18
C ALA A 24 -21.15 -17.23 12.85
N GLY A 25 -20.87 -15.93 12.98
CA GLY A 25 -19.81 -15.37 13.80
C GLY A 25 -20.39 -14.32 14.74
N CYS A 26 -21.35 -14.72 15.57
CA CYS A 26 -21.89 -13.85 16.62
C CYS A 26 -20.97 -13.92 17.83
N GLY A 27 -20.20 -12.87 18.05
CA GLY A 27 -19.59 -12.52 19.31
C GLY A 27 -20.11 -11.20 19.78
N SER A 28 -20.99 -11.20 20.79
CA SER A 28 -21.39 -10.14 21.73
C SER A 28 -21.59 -8.72 21.21
N GLY A 29 -22.84 -8.35 21.13
CA GLY A 29 -23.50 -7.08 21.37
C GLY A 29 -22.72 -5.79 21.18
N ASP A 30 -23.15 -5.04 20.13
CA ASP A 30 -23.51 -3.65 20.30
C ASP A 30 -24.20 -3.14 19.03
N GLU A 31 -25.40 -2.65 19.23
CA GLU A 31 -26.23 -1.70 18.48
C GLU A 31 -26.15 -1.70 16.95
N ILE A 32 -27.11 -2.42 16.33
CA ILE A 32 -27.33 -2.42 14.87
C ILE A 32 -27.97 -1.10 14.36
N PHE A 33 -28.45 -0.22 15.22
CA PHE A 33 -29.03 1.08 14.87
C PHE A 33 -28.72 2.14 15.92
N GLY A 34 -27.51 2.67 15.89
CA GLY A 34 -27.16 3.92 16.57
C GLY A 34 -27.57 5.12 15.73
N THR A 35 -28.46 5.92 16.25
CA THR A 35 -28.91 7.24 15.79
C THR A 35 -27.77 8.16 15.36
N SER A 36 -27.98 8.79 14.20
CA SER A 36 -27.34 10.01 13.67
C SER A 36 -26.49 10.82 14.65
N GLY A 37 -25.15 10.73 14.48
CA GLY A 37 -24.21 11.59 15.16
C GLY A 37 -22.77 11.27 14.73
N GLY A 38 -22.28 11.92 13.67
CA GLY A 38 -20.88 11.86 13.22
C GLY A 38 -20.50 10.48 12.67
N GLY A 39 -20.67 10.30 11.37
CA GLY A 39 -20.20 9.09 10.70
C GLY A 39 -18.68 8.94 10.80
N GLY A 40 -18.22 8.24 11.81
CA GLY A 40 -16.84 7.81 11.90
C GLY A 40 -16.48 6.95 10.67
N PRO A 41 -15.22 6.87 10.30
CA PRO A 41 -14.78 6.04 9.19
C PRO A 41 -15.18 4.58 9.43
N GLY A 42 -15.65 3.90 8.39
CA GLY A 42 -15.94 2.47 8.46
C GLY A 42 -14.70 1.67 8.85
N PRO A 43 -14.84 0.52 9.53
CA PRO A 43 -13.68 -0.28 9.96
C PRO A 43 -12.83 -0.69 8.76
N ALA A 44 -11.51 -0.48 8.85
CA ALA A 44 -10.58 -0.85 7.80
C ALA A 44 -10.43 -2.36 7.61
N GLY A 45 -10.86 -3.16 8.58
CA GLY A 45 -10.46 -4.57 8.66
C GLY A 45 -8.96 -4.70 9.00
N PRO A 46 -8.38 -5.90 8.88
CA PRO A 46 -6.94 -6.08 9.06
C PRO A 46 -6.15 -5.41 7.94
N ALA A 47 -4.91 -5.00 8.24
CA ALA A 47 -3.98 -4.53 7.21
C ALA A 47 -3.76 -5.64 6.17
N PRO A 48 -3.67 -5.29 4.86
CA PRO A 48 -3.38 -6.28 3.82
C PRO A 48 -2.08 -7.02 4.09
N ALA A 49 -2.13 -8.36 4.11
CA ALA A 49 -0.97 -9.20 4.35
C ALA A 49 0.00 -9.13 3.16
N LEU A 50 1.23 -8.69 3.40
CA LEU A 50 2.24 -8.48 2.36
C LEU A 50 3.05 -9.75 2.03
N GLY A 51 2.93 -10.83 2.82
CA GLY A 51 3.69 -12.06 2.59
C GLY A 51 5.19 -11.81 2.41
N THR A 52 5.77 -12.39 1.39
CA THR A 52 7.19 -12.23 1.04
C THR A 52 7.55 -10.76 0.72
N ALA A 53 6.61 -9.96 0.21
CA ALA A 53 6.84 -8.54 -0.07
C ALA A 53 7.06 -7.70 1.20
N SER A 54 6.78 -8.24 2.38
CA SER A 54 6.95 -7.55 3.67
C SER A 54 8.39 -7.15 3.99
N THR A 55 9.38 -7.79 3.38
CA THR A 55 10.81 -7.51 3.59
C THR A 55 11.38 -6.51 2.58
N PHE A 56 10.61 -6.13 1.56
CA PHE A 56 11.08 -5.23 0.50
C PHE A 56 10.78 -3.77 0.81
N GLY A 57 11.79 -2.91 0.67
CA GLY A 57 11.62 -1.45 0.69
C GLY A 57 11.16 -0.92 -0.67
N ALA A 58 11.68 -1.50 -1.76
CA ALA A 58 11.25 -1.19 -3.12
C ALA A 58 11.14 -2.47 -3.95
N LEU A 59 10.01 -2.66 -4.63
CA LEU A 59 9.71 -3.84 -5.43
C LEU A 59 8.91 -3.47 -6.67
N THR A 60 9.34 -3.98 -7.84
CA THR A 60 8.73 -3.63 -9.12
C THR A 60 8.79 -4.80 -10.11
N CYS A 61 8.01 -4.71 -11.20
CA CYS A 61 8.10 -5.68 -12.32
C CYS A 61 9.04 -5.20 -13.43
N ALA A 62 9.50 -3.97 -13.37
CA ALA A 62 10.29 -3.34 -14.43
C ALA A 62 11.57 -2.71 -13.85
N ALA A 63 11.89 -1.49 -14.22
CA ALA A 63 13.10 -0.82 -13.75
C ALA A 63 12.98 -0.33 -12.31
N LEU A 64 14.07 -0.48 -11.56
CA LEU A 64 14.29 0.13 -10.26
C LEU A 64 15.49 1.06 -10.36
N SER A 65 15.27 2.36 -10.27
CA SER A 65 16.35 3.35 -10.40
C SER A 65 16.53 4.14 -9.13
N GLY A 66 17.69 4.01 -8.50
CA GLY A 66 18.11 4.83 -7.36
C GLY A 66 18.55 6.23 -7.78
N SER A 67 18.70 7.11 -6.80
CA SER A 67 19.21 8.45 -6.98
C SER A 67 20.72 8.45 -7.31
N THR A 68 21.14 9.42 -8.11
CA THR A 68 22.57 9.70 -8.38
C THR A 68 23.17 10.77 -7.45
N ALA A 69 22.42 11.26 -6.46
CA ALA A 69 22.90 12.28 -5.53
C ALA A 69 24.07 11.78 -4.68
N LEU A 70 25.07 12.63 -4.51
CA LEU A 70 26.20 12.35 -3.63
C LEU A 70 25.92 12.86 -2.20
N PRO A 71 26.49 12.22 -1.17
CA PRO A 71 27.45 11.09 -1.22
C PRO A 71 26.83 9.69 -1.28
N THR A 72 25.54 9.51 -0.96
CA THR A 72 24.97 8.19 -0.72
C THR A 72 23.76 7.85 -1.59
N GLY A 73 23.24 8.80 -2.38
CA GLY A 73 22.05 8.56 -3.21
C GLY A 73 20.82 8.10 -2.41
N THR A 74 20.13 7.07 -2.90
CA THR A 74 19.00 6.45 -2.20
C THR A 74 19.51 5.38 -1.24
N THR A 75 19.08 5.43 0.01
CA THR A 75 19.32 4.37 1.00
C THR A 75 18.03 3.57 1.21
N VAL A 76 18.11 2.25 1.06
CA VAL A 76 16.99 1.34 1.36
C VAL A 76 17.39 0.42 2.50
N ASN A 77 16.72 0.58 3.64
CA ASN A 77 16.86 -0.29 4.81
C ASN A 77 15.86 -1.44 4.68
N GLY A 78 16.18 -2.42 3.84
CA GLY A 78 15.37 -3.56 3.46
C GLY A 78 15.81 -4.12 2.10
N ASN A 79 15.10 -5.13 1.62
CA ASN A 79 15.36 -5.71 0.32
C ASN A 79 14.89 -4.80 -0.81
N ILE A 80 15.51 -4.94 -1.98
CA ILE A 80 14.97 -4.39 -3.23
C ILE A 80 14.82 -5.50 -4.26
N GLY A 81 13.88 -5.34 -5.21
CA GLY A 81 13.68 -6.37 -6.20
C GLY A 81 12.93 -5.96 -7.45
N THR A 82 13.19 -6.74 -8.51
CA THR A 82 12.44 -6.67 -9.76
C THR A 82 12.20 -8.07 -10.33
N THR A 83 11.13 -8.24 -11.09
CA THR A 83 10.96 -9.44 -11.94
C THR A 83 11.62 -9.27 -13.32
N ALA A 84 12.15 -8.11 -13.63
CA ALA A 84 13.08 -7.92 -14.74
C ALA A 84 14.49 -8.41 -14.37
N THR A 85 15.45 -8.24 -15.26
CA THR A 85 16.85 -8.61 -15.04
C THR A 85 17.54 -7.63 -14.08
N SER A 86 18.65 -8.06 -13.48
CA SER A 86 19.45 -7.23 -12.55
C SER A 86 19.98 -5.95 -13.21
N THR A 87 20.17 -5.94 -14.52
CA THR A 87 20.53 -4.74 -15.30
C THR A 87 19.45 -3.64 -15.27
N SER A 88 18.22 -3.99 -14.91
CA SER A 88 17.13 -3.03 -14.72
C SER A 88 17.18 -2.34 -13.36
N ILE A 89 18.04 -2.77 -12.45
CA ILE A 89 18.31 -2.14 -11.17
C ILE A 89 19.53 -1.23 -11.33
N THR A 90 19.33 0.07 -11.35
CA THR A 90 20.37 1.05 -11.61
C THR A 90 20.60 1.97 -10.42
N ASN A 91 21.82 2.46 -10.26
CA ASN A 91 22.22 3.38 -9.18
C ASN A 91 22.02 2.83 -7.75
N PHE A 92 22.06 1.52 -7.60
CA PHE A 92 22.18 0.83 -6.31
C PHE A 92 23.42 -0.07 -6.32
N VAL A 93 24.16 -0.03 -5.21
CA VAL A 93 25.30 -0.94 -5.00
C VAL A 93 24.93 -1.93 -3.92
N GLY A 94 25.05 -3.20 -4.25
CA GLY A 94 24.95 -4.27 -3.28
C GLY A 94 26.29 -4.48 -2.56
N GLY A 95 26.52 -3.85 -1.44
CA GLY A 95 27.58 -4.17 -0.48
C GLY A 95 29.03 -4.09 -1.00
N GLY A 96 29.59 -2.91 -1.08
CA GLY A 96 31.02 -2.65 -1.31
C GLY A 96 31.29 -1.21 -1.75
N PRO A 97 32.41 -0.59 -1.32
CA PRO A 97 32.75 0.76 -1.72
C PRO A 97 33.35 0.79 -3.13
N PRO A 98 33.49 1.92 -3.74
CA PRO A 98 32.71 3.15 -3.79
C PRO A 98 32.33 3.49 -5.24
N ALA A 99 31.58 4.49 -5.42
CA ALA A 99 31.39 5.29 -6.63
C ALA A 99 30.02 5.19 -7.31
N THR A 100 29.03 4.48 -6.76
CA THR A 100 27.65 4.64 -7.22
C THR A 100 26.77 4.95 -6.04
N PRO A 101 26.00 6.06 -6.11
CA PRO A 101 25.15 6.48 -5.03
C PRO A 101 23.91 5.56 -4.95
N GLY A 102 23.73 4.86 -3.85
CA GLY A 102 22.59 4.02 -3.55
C GLY A 102 23.00 2.86 -2.67
N ILE A 103 22.52 2.83 -1.44
CA ILE A 103 22.85 1.83 -0.43
C ILE A 103 21.64 0.94 -0.22
N VAL A 104 21.86 -0.39 -0.29
CA VAL A 104 20.84 -1.39 0.07
C VAL A 104 21.33 -2.12 1.32
N ASN A 105 20.66 -1.87 2.45
CA ASN A 105 20.89 -2.60 3.69
C ASN A 105 19.96 -3.83 3.73
N GLY A 106 20.11 -4.70 2.75
CA GLY A 106 19.32 -5.89 2.49
C GLY A 106 19.86 -6.64 1.27
N THR A 107 19.01 -7.46 0.67
CA THR A 107 19.36 -8.27 -0.50
C THR A 107 18.71 -7.70 -1.76
N ILE A 108 19.42 -7.78 -2.89
CA ILE A 108 18.91 -7.43 -4.22
C ILE A 108 18.39 -8.71 -4.88
N PHE A 109 17.17 -8.67 -5.41
CA PHE A 109 16.51 -9.78 -6.09
C PHE A 109 16.15 -9.39 -7.53
N ALA A 110 16.47 -10.24 -8.50
CA ALA A 110 16.13 -10.05 -9.91
C ALA A 110 15.94 -11.41 -10.58
N SER A 111 15.32 -11.43 -11.77
CA SER A 111 14.96 -12.67 -12.47
C SER A 111 16.15 -13.49 -12.95
N ASP A 112 17.28 -12.86 -13.20
CA ASP A 112 18.53 -13.46 -13.68
C ASP A 112 19.54 -13.81 -12.57
N LEU A 113 19.21 -13.49 -11.30
CA LEU A 113 20.04 -13.86 -10.17
C LEU A 113 19.83 -15.34 -9.79
N PRO A 114 20.87 -16.01 -9.24
CA PRO A 114 20.73 -17.41 -8.80
C PRO A 114 19.59 -17.60 -7.78
N THR A 115 19.01 -18.78 -7.78
CA THR A 115 18.00 -19.15 -6.77
C THR A 115 18.58 -18.99 -5.35
N PRO A 116 17.85 -18.33 -4.40
CA PRO A 116 16.42 -17.98 -4.47
C PRO A 116 16.12 -16.61 -5.13
N GLY A 117 17.10 -15.89 -5.65
CA GLY A 117 16.95 -14.52 -6.15
C GLY A 117 15.85 -14.35 -7.22
N ASN A 118 15.81 -15.23 -8.21
CA ASN A 118 14.84 -15.19 -9.30
C ASN A 118 13.40 -15.56 -8.87
N THR A 119 13.25 -16.46 -7.91
CA THR A 119 11.92 -16.89 -7.43
C THR A 119 11.36 -15.96 -6.36
N THR A 120 12.23 -15.38 -5.52
CA THR A 120 11.81 -14.51 -4.42
C THR A 120 11.16 -13.23 -4.92
N SER A 121 11.70 -12.56 -5.94
CA SER A 121 11.09 -11.35 -6.50
C SER A 121 9.74 -11.64 -7.15
N ALA A 122 9.61 -12.75 -7.88
CA ALA A 122 8.34 -13.17 -8.50
C ALA A 122 7.26 -13.46 -7.43
N THR A 123 7.63 -14.20 -6.38
CA THR A 123 6.72 -14.49 -5.25
C THR A 123 6.32 -13.21 -4.54
N ALA A 124 7.26 -12.32 -4.27
CA ALA A 124 7.00 -11.06 -3.61
C ALA A 124 6.05 -10.15 -4.43
N ILE A 125 6.19 -10.11 -5.76
CA ILE A 125 5.25 -9.39 -6.65
C ILE A 125 3.85 -10.01 -6.59
N ALA A 126 3.74 -11.33 -6.59
CA ALA A 126 2.45 -12.02 -6.47
C ALA A 126 1.77 -11.70 -5.12
N ASP A 127 2.54 -11.73 -4.02
CA ASP A 127 2.06 -11.38 -2.68
C ASP A 127 1.66 -9.90 -2.60
N ALA A 128 2.46 -8.98 -3.16
CA ALA A 128 2.13 -7.56 -3.24
C ALA A 128 0.84 -7.32 -4.04
N ASN A 129 0.62 -8.06 -5.13
CA ASN A 129 -0.61 -7.97 -5.90
C ASN A 129 -1.82 -8.49 -5.10
N THR A 130 -1.66 -9.59 -4.39
CA THR A 130 -2.70 -10.15 -3.50
C THR A 130 -3.06 -9.13 -2.42
N ALA A 131 -2.06 -8.51 -1.77
CA ALA A 131 -2.25 -7.47 -0.77
C ALA A 131 -2.96 -6.23 -1.36
N ARG A 132 -2.57 -5.80 -2.57
CA ARG A 132 -3.20 -4.68 -3.27
C ARG A 132 -4.68 -4.94 -3.55
N LEU A 133 -5.03 -6.15 -4.02
CA LEU A 133 -6.41 -6.54 -4.30
C LEU A 133 -7.24 -6.64 -3.00
N ALA A 134 -6.67 -7.21 -1.94
CA ALA A 134 -7.31 -7.25 -0.62
C ALA A 134 -7.56 -5.83 -0.07
N GLY A 135 -6.56 -4.96 -0.17
CA GLY A 135 -6.69 -3.56 0.21
C GLY A 135 -7.71 -2.79 -0.64
N ALA A 136 -7.82 -3.09 -1.94
CA ALA A 136 -8.82 -2.52 -2.82
C ALA A 136 -10.24 -2.96 -2.42
N THR A 137 -10.43 -4.24 -2.08
CA THR A 137 -11.72 -4.76 -1.60
C THR A 137 -12.15 -4.09 -0.30
N ALA A 138 -11.26 -3.99 0.69
CA ALA A 138 -11.53 -3.31 1.94
C ALA A 138 -11.74 -1.81 1.74
N GLY A 139 -10.89 -1.18 0.93
CA GLY A 139 -10.95 0.24 0.62
C GLY A 139 -12.20 0.66 -0.13
N ALA A 140 -12.77 -0.21 -0.97
CA ALA A 140 -14.00 0.06 -1.70
C ALA A 140 -15.22 0.29 -0.79
N LEU A 141 -15.19 -0.26 0.43
CA LEU A 141 -16.18 -0.06 1.47
C LEU A 141 -15.90 1.19 2.33
N GLY A 142 -14.78 1.85 2.08
CA GLY A 142 -14.31 2.98 2.88
C GLY A 142 -15.15 4.23 2.73
N THR A 143 -15.01 5.12 3.70
CA THR A 143 -15.67 6.43 3.71
C THR A 143 -15.12 7.29 2.56
N LEU A 144 -16.02 7.91 1.80
CA LEU A 144 -15.63 8.76 0.67
C LEU A 144 -14.97 10.05 1.19
N VAL A 145 -13.76 10.35 0.71
CA VAL A 145 -13.16 11.67 0.89
C VAL A 145 -13.66 12.62 -0.18
N SER A 146 -14.11 13.80 0.23
CA SER A 146 -14.85 14.73 -0.62
C SER A 146 -13.96 15.65 -1.48
N THR A 147 -12.68 15.78 -1.12
CA THR A 147 -11.71 16.62 -1.84
C THR A 147 -10.47 15.81 -2.21
N ALA A 148 -9.76 16.24 -3.26
CA ALA A 148 -8.51 15.59 -3.67
C ALA A 148 -7.38 15.77 -2.64
N ASN A 149 -7.35 16.91 -1.89
CA ASN A 149 -6.31 17.19 -0.90
C ASN A 149 -6.73 16.66 0.49
N LEU A 150 -6.05 15.63 0.96
CA LEU A 150 -6.33 15.01 2.26
C LEU A 150 -6.06 15.96 3.44
N GLY A 151 -5.06 16.84 3.35
CA GLY A 151 -4.77 17.79 4.42
C GLY A 151 -5.87 18.83 4.67
N ALA A 152 -6.80 19.00 3.74
CA ALA A 152 -7.97 19.88 3.89
C ALA A 152 -9.23 19.15 4.36
N GLN A 153 -9.19 17.82 4.54
CA GLN A 153 -10.35 17.03 4.95
C GLN A 153 -10.75 17.34 6.39
N VAL A 154 -12.04 17.43 6.62
CA VAL A 154 -12.65 17.59 7.95
C VAL A 154 -13.64 16.46 8.20
N GLY A 155 -13.92 16.15 9.46
CA GLY A 155 -14.90 15.13 9.85
C GLY A 155 -14.37 13.70 9.92
N PHE A 156 -13.06 13.49 9.72
CA PHE A 156 -12.41 12.16 9.82
C PHE A 156 -11.57 12.02 11.09
N GLY A 157 -11.43 13.10 11.84
CA GLY A 157 -10.73 13.21 13.11
C GLY A 157 -11.01 14.54 13.79
N PRO A 158 -10.31 14.84 14.90
CA PRO A 158 -10.58 16.03 15.72
C PRO A 158 -10.20 17.36 15.03
N ALA A 159 -9.37 17.32 14.00
CA ALA A 159 -8.94 18.51 13.25
C ALA A 159 -8.89 18.22 11.75
N ALA A 160 -8.82 19.28 10.94
CA ALA A 160 -8.58 19.15 9.49
C ALA A 160 -7.29 18.37 9.23
N GLY A 161 -7.31 17.48 8.25
CA GLY A 161 -6.18 16.60 7.91
C GLY A 161 -5.88 15.51 8.94
N THR A 162 -6.71 15.35 9.99
CA THR A 162 -6.56 14.23 10.92
C THR A 162 -7.51 13.11 10.54
N PHE A 163 -6.96 11.88 10.48
CA PHE A 163 -7.69 10.68 10.12
C PHE A 163 -7.61 9.66 11.26
N LEU A 164 -8.76 9.25 11.77
CA LEU A 164 -8.89 8.13 12.69
C LEU A 164 -8.73 6.80 11.93
N PRO A 165 -8.50 5.67 12.64
CA PRO A 165 -8.40 4.36 12.00
C PRO A 165 -9.62 4.04 11.15
N GLY A 166 -9.41 3.54 9.93
CA GLY A 166 -10.51 3.25 9.03
C GLY A 166 -10.09 3.09 7.58
N ALA A 167 -11.07 2.77 6.74
CA ALA A 167 -10.90 2.75 5.29
C ALA A 167 -11.47 4.04 4.68
N TYR A 168 -10.73 4.60 3.74
CA TYR A 168 -11.02 5.83 3.03
C TYR A 168 -10.89 5.62 1.53
N ARG A 169 -11.82 6.12 0.74
CA ARG A 169 -11.77 6.02 -0.71
C ARG A 169 -11.98 7.36 -1.38
N SER A 170 -11.42 7.51 -2.55
CA SER A 170 -11.70 8.65 -3.43
C SER A 170 -12.15 8.14 -4.80
N GLY A 171 -13.08 8.83 -5.40
CA GLY A 171 -13.44 8.62 -6.81
C GLY A 171 -12.45 9.23 -7.80
N SER A 172 -11.44 9.96 -7.29
CA SER A 172 -10.38 10.63 -8.05
C SER A 172 -9.03 10.41 -7.38
N SER A 173 -8.01 11.15 -7.81
CA SER A 173 -6.69 11.17 -7.18
C SER A 173 -6.76 11.69 -5.74
N MET A 174 -5.86 11.19 -4.89
CA MET A 174 -5.60 11.77 -3.58
C MET A 174 -4.31 12.59 -3.63
N ALA A 175 -4.37 13.82 -3.13
CA ALA A 175 -3.22 14.69 -2.96
C ALA A 175 -2.99 14.99 -1.48
N ILE A 176 -1.73 15.13 -1.11
CA ILE A 176 -1.29 15.60 0.21
C ILE A 176 -0.34 16.76 -0.03
N SER A 177 -0.85 17.98 0.00
CA SER A 177 -0.06 19.22 -0.17
C SER A 177 0.16 19.95 1.15
N THR A 178 -0.63 19.63 2.17
CA THR A 178 -0.48 20.05 3.56
C THR A 178 -0.44 18.80 4.45
N PRO A 179 0.19 18.85 5.63
CA PRO A 179 0.36 17.67 6.46
C PRO A 179 -0.97 17.00 6.82
N ILE A 180 -0.94 15.67 6.88
CA ILE A 180 -2.00 14.86 7.47
C ILE A 180 -1.47 14.14 8.70
N THR A 181 -2.37 13.86 9.65
CA THR A 181 -2.06 13.10 10.85
C THR A 181 -2.94 11.86 10.94
N LEU A 182 -2.32 10.70 11.07
CA LEU A 182 -3.00 9.43 11.33
C LEU A 182 -2.97 9.19 12.83
N ASP A 183 -4.12 9.34 13.49
CA ASP A 183 -4.24 9.28 14.95
C ASP A 183 -4.81 7.92 15.38
N ALA A 184 -3.98 7.11 16.02
CA ALA A 184 -4.36 5.77 16.49
C ALA A 184 -5.17 5.79 17.79
N GLN A 185 -5.33 6.94 18.42
CA GLN A 185 -6.05 7.07 19.71
C GLN A 185 -5.56 6.09 20.80
N GLY A 186 -4.25 5.77 20.79
CA GLY A 186 -3.62 4.82 21.72
C GLY A 186 -3.65 3.36 21.27
N ASN A 187 -4.30 3.04 20.14
CA ASN A 187 -4.34 1.66 19.62
C ASN A 187 -3.19 1.39 18.65
N GLY A 188 -2.13 0.70 19.10
CA GLY A 188 -0.99 0.34 18.26
C GLY A 188 -1.32 -0.64 17.11
N ASN A 189 -2.51 -1.25 17.11
CA ASN A 189 -2.99 -2.11 16.03
C ASN A 189 -3.95 -1.39 15.07
N ALA A 190 -4.12 -0.08 15.22
CA ALA A 190 -4.97 0.72 14.36
C ALA A 190 -4.53 0.61 12.89
N VAL A 191 -5.50 0.50 11.98
CA VAL A 191 -5.27 0.29 10.53
C VAL A 191 -5.89 1.41 9.74
N TRP A 192 -5.18 1.86 8.70
CA TRP A 192 -5.68 2.79 7.68
C TRP A 192 -5.51 2.18 6.30
N ILE A 193 -6.57 2.30 5.48
CA ILE A 193 -6.55 1.94 4.07
C ILE A 193 -7.05 3.14 3.28
N PHE A 194 -6.18 3.73 2.45
CA PHE A 194 -6.55 4.79 1.51
C PHE A 194 -6.62 4.18 0.11
N PHE A 195 -7.79 4.23 -0.52
CA PHE A 195 -8.06 3.57 -1.80
C PHE A 195 -8.42 4.57 -2.91
N MET A 196 -7.67 4.49 -4.01
CA MET A 196 -7.85 5.25 -5.25
C MET A 196 -8.01 4.26 -6.39
N PRO A 197 -9.24 3.88 -6.81
CA PRO A 197 -9.47 2.71 -7.69
C PRO A 197 -8.80 2.79 -9.07
N SER A 198 -8.70 3.98 -9.67
CA SER A 198 -8.11 4.16 -11.00
C SER A 198 -7.27 5.43 -11.11
N SER A 199 -6.88 6.00 -9.99
CA SER A 199 -6.25 7.32 -9.91
C SER A 199 -4.92 7.28 -9.17
N THR A 200 -4.32 8.45 -9.00
CA THR A 200 -2.97 8.64 -8.49
C THR A 200 -2.96 9.10 -7.03
N LEU A 201 -1.85 8.79 -6.34
CA LEU A 201 -1.45 9.44 -5.09
C LEU A 201 -0.33 10.44 -5.38
N THR A 202 -0.45 11.66 -4.86
CA THR A 202 0.60 12.68 -5.00
C THR A 202 0.85 13.37 -3.67
N THR A 203 2.12 13.45 -3.25
CA THR A 203 2.52 14.31 -2.12
C THR A 203 3.40 15.44 -2.63
N THR A 204 3.23 16.64 -2.12
CA THR A 204 4.00 17.82 -2.54
C THR A 204 4.26 18.77 -1.38
N GLY A 205 5.34 19.53 -1.47
CA GLY A 205 5.64 20.60 -0.52
C GLY A 205 5.76 20.11 0.92
N THR A 206 4.90 20.59 1.80
CA THR A 206 4.87 20.20 3.22
C THR A 206 3.90 19.03 3.50
N GLY A 207 3.37 18.37 2.48
CA GLY A 207 2.36 17.31 2.57
C GLY A 207 2.87 16.01 3.20
N ASN A 208 3.38 16.11 4.41
CA ASN A 208 3.87 14.99 5.20
C ASN A 208 2.73 14.10 5.70
N VAL A 209 2.97 12.81 5.77
CA VAL A 209 2.10 11.86 6.49
C VAL A 209 2.67 11.65 7.89
N LEU A 210 1.98 12.15 8.91
CA LEU A 210 2.41 12.08 10.30
C LEU A 210 1.66 10.97 11.04
N LEU A 211 2.35 10.32 11.98
CA LEU A 211 1.77 9.29 12.84
C LEU A 211 1.66 9.82 14.27
N ALA A 212 0.51 9.60 14.92
CA ALA A 212 0.24 10.04 16.27
C ALA A 212 -0.38 8.95 17.15
N ASN A 213 -0.21 9.08 18.45
CA ASN A 213 -0.88 8.29 19.48
C ASN A 213 -0.77 6.76 19.26
N GLY A 214 0.42 6.28 18.89
CA GLY A 214 0.69 4.84 18.69
C GLY A 214 0.43 4.32 17.28
N ALA A 215 0.11 5.19 16.31
CA ALA A 215 0.00 4.78 14.91
C ALA A 215 1.32 4.20 14.39
N GLN A 216 1.24 3.14 13.58
CA GLN A 216 2.40 2.46 13.02
C GLN A 216 2.36 2.44 11.49
N ALA A 217 3.47 2.79 10.85
CA ALA A 217 3.57 2.84 9.39
C ALA A 217 3.25 1.50 8.71
N LYS A 218 3.55 0.36 9.36
CA LYS A 218 3.23 -0.97 8.83
C LYS A 218 1.72 -1.20 8.65
N ASN A 219 0.89 -0.51 9.42
CA ASN A 219 -0.56 -0.65 9.43
C ASN A 219 -1.27 0.36 8.50
N VAL A 220 -0.50 1.17 7.77
CA VAL A 220 -1.04 2.16 6.82
C VAL A 220 -0.83 1.63 5.40
N SER A 221 -1.91 1.50 4.63
CA SER A 221 -1.89 1.01 3.25
C SER A 221 -2.48 2.04 2.29
N TRP A 222 -1.68 2.43 1.30
CA TRP A 222 -2.06 3.31 0.20
C TRP A 222 -2.26 2.47 -1.05
N VAL A 223 -3.50 2.14 -1.35
CA VAL A 223 -3.88 1.29 -2.49
C VAL A 223 -4.19 2.17 -3.69
N VAL A 224 -3.24 2.22 -4.62
CA VAL A 224 -3.23 3.17 -5.72
C VAL A 224 -3.51 2.43 -7.02
N GLY A 225 -4.63 2.73 -7.66
CA GLY A 225 -5.07 2.09 -8.91
C GLY A 225 -4.27 2.50 -10.15
N SER A 226 -3.42 3.53 -10.04
CA SER A 226 -2.47 3.97 -11.06
C SER A 226 -1.09 4.15 -10.43
N SER A 227 -0.51 5.35 -10.49
CA SER A 227 0.85 5.66 -10.02
C SER A 227 0.86 6.52 -8.77
N ALA A 228 1.94 6.44 -7.99
CA ALA A 228 2.21 7.35 -6.88
C ALA A 228 3.41 8.25 -7.18
N SER A 229 3.34 9.51 -6.74
CA SER A 229 4.44 10.48 -6.79
C SER A 229 4.64 11.09 -5.41
N LEU A 230 5.81 10.87 -4.83
CA LEU A 230 6.16 11.36 -3.50
C LEU A 230 7.14 12.54 -3.63
N GLY A 231 6.65 13.74 -3.36
CA GLY A 231 7.42 14.99 -3.39
C GLY A 231 7.40 15.75 -2.06
N ALA A 232 7.07 15.08 -0.94
CA ALA A 232 7.12 15.64 0.40
C ALA A 232 8.24 14.98 1.23
N PRO A 233 8.80 15.67 2.26
CA PRO A 233 9.95 15.16 3.02
C PRO A 233 9.70 13.87 3.80
N LEU A 234 8.47 13.62 4.25
CA LEU A 234 8.14 12.46 5.08
C LEU A 234 6.87 11.75 4.60
N PHE A 235 7.00 10.46 4.36
CA PHE A 235 5.87 9.61 4.04
C PHE A 235 5.85 8.37 4.93
N ASN A 236 4.68 8.06 5.51
CA ASN A 236 4.48 6.89 6.34
C ASN A 236 3.42 5.97 5.72
N GLY A 237 3.75 4.68 5.59
CA GLY A 237 2.86 3.64 5.11
C GLY A 237 3.38 2.88 3.88
N ASN A 238 2.65 1.83 3.53
CA ASN A 238 2.98 0.95 2.42
C ASN A 238 2.20 1.40 1.18
N ILE A 239 2.89 1.71 0.09
CA ILE A 239 2.28 1.99 -1.21
C ILE A 239 2.14 0.69 -1.99
N LEU A 240 0.91 0.39 -2.39
CA LEU A 240 0.53 -0.74 -3.23
C LEU A 240 -0.02 -0.16 -4.54
N ALA A 241 0.88 0.14 -5.49
CA ALA A 241 0.52 0.81 -6.74
C ALA A 241 0.35 -0.20 -7.88
N ALA A 242 -0.65 0.04 -8.73
CA ALA A 242 -0.91 -0.81 -9.89
C ALA A 242 0.07 -0.54 -11.04
N VAL A 243 0.68 0.64 -11.10
CA VAL A 243 1.55 1.05 -12.22
C VAL A 243 2.96 1.40 -11.70
N ALA A 244 3.24 2.63 -11.35
CA ALA A 244 4.58 3.11 -11.03
C ALA A 244 4.63 3.89 -9.72
N ILE A 245 5.82 4.01 -9.16
CA ILE A 245 6.07 4.90 -8.02
C ILE A 245 7.29 5.75 -8.33
N ALA A 246 7.16 7.07 -8.17
CA ALA A 246 8.25 8.02 -8.29
C ALA A 246 8.45 8.76 -6.96
N VAL A 247 9.70 8.86 -6.49
CA VAL A 247 10.08 9.67 -5.33
C VAL A 247 10.89 10.85 -5.87
N THR A 248 10.39 12.07 -5.68
CA THR A 248 10.85 13.24 -6.45
C THR A 248 10.92 14.51 -5.60
N THR A 249 11.60 15.51 -6.13
CA THR A 249 11.53 16.94 -5.72
C THR A 249 12.37 17.31 -4.51
N VAL A 250 12.32 16.55 -3.43
CA VAL A 250 13.04 16.85 -2.18
C VAL A 250 13.58 15.55 -1.59
N PRO A 251 14.59 15.62 -0.71
CA PRO A 251 14.99 14.46 0.09
C PRO A 251 13.78 13.92 0.85
N THR A 252 13.38 12.69 0.55
CA THR A 252 12.20 12.07 1.12
C THR A 252 12.58 10.88 1.99
N THR A 253 12.06 10.84 3.21
CA THR A 253 12.09 9.65 4.06
C THR A 253 10.76 8.92 3.95
N VAL A 254 10.80 7.67 3.53
CA VAL A 254 9.64 6.76 3.50
C VAL A 254 9.82 5.74 4.63
N ASN A 255 8.96 5.79 5.63
CA ASN A 255 8.82 4.70 6.60
C ASN A 255 7.69 3.79 6.11
N GLY A 256 8.05 2.77 5.37
CA GLY A 256 7.09 1.94 4.66
C GLY A 256 7.72 1.17 3.51
N ARG A 257 6.92 0.91 2.49
CA ARG A 257 7.30 0.12 1.31
C ARG A 257 6.77 0.76 0.04
N LEU A 258 7.54 0.64 -1.04
CA LEU A 258 7.20 1.09 -2.38
C LEU A 258 7.02 -0.14 -3.28
N LEU A 259 5.80 -0.63 -3.39
CA LEU A 259 5.49 -1.89 -4.07
C LEU A 259 4.60 -1.63 -5.27
N THR A 260 5.11 -1.91 -6.46
CA THR A 260 4.28 -1.93 -7.68
C THR A 260 3.90 -3.36 -8.01
N SER A 261 2.66 -3.57 -8.44
CA SER A 261 2.14 -4.90 -8.77
C SER A 261 0.87 -4.80 -9.62
N GLY A 262 0.64 -5.80 -10.46
CA GLY A 262 -0.54 -5.84 -11.32
C GLY A 262 -0.18 -5.91 -12.80
N PRO A 263 -1.17 -5.94 -13.70
CA PRO A 263 -0.93 -6.17 -15.13
C PRO A 263 -0.18 -5.03 -15.82
N SER A 264 -0.26 -3.82 -15.29
CA SER A 264 0.45 -2.64 -15.80
C SER A 264 1.63 -2.21 -14.94
N CYS A 265 2.11 -3.12 -14.09
CA CYS A 265 3.23 -2.89 -13.18
C CYS A 265 4.46 -2.34 -13.93
N ALA A 266 4.97 -1.21 -13.47
CA ALA A 266 6.07 -0.48 -14.08
C ALA A 266 7.13 -0.10 -13.02
N ALA A 267 7.91 0.94 -13.27
CA ALA A 267 9.09 1.27 -12.51
C ALA A 267 8.84 1.82 -11.10
N VAL A 268 9.83 1.64 -10.22
CA VAL A 268 10.06 2.47 -9.04
C VAL A 268 11.30 3.33 -9.30
N THR A 269 11.17 4.65 -9.19
CA THR A 269 12.24 5.61 -9.51
C THR A 269 12.45 6.61 -8.38
N PHE A 270 13.70 6.95 -8.15
CA PHE A 270 14.12 8.02 -7.24
C PHE A 270 14.86 9.07 -8.06
N ASP A 271 14.54 10.33 -7.86
CA ASP A 271 15.22 11.44 -8.54
C ASP A 271 16.63 11.72 -7.95
N ALA A 272 17.27 12.78 -8.39
CA ALA A 272 18.63 13.15 -7.98
C ALA A 272 18.73 13.77 -6.56
N ASN A 273 17.87 13.36 -5.61
CA ASN A 273 17.93 13.75 -4.21
C ASN A 273 18.35 12.57 -3.30
N LEU A 274 18.70 12.87 -2.05
CA LEU A 274 18.98 11.85 -1.05
C LEU A 274 17.66 11.31 -0.48
N HIS A 275 17.34 10.07 -0.79
CA HIS A 275 16.13 9.44 -0.29
C HIS A 275 16.45 8.29 0.66
N THR A 276 15.56 8.06 1.62
CA THR A 276 15.66 6.94 2.53
C THR A 276 14.35 6.16 2.58
N VAL A 277 14.43 4.85 2.44
CA VAL A 277 13.29 3.93 2.64
C VAL A 277 13.59 3.03 3.82
N ASN A 278 12.77 3.10 4.85
CA ASN A 278 12.86 2.30 6.05
C ASN A 278 11.72 1.27 6.06
N VAL A 279 12.04 0.01 5.93
CA VAL A 279 11.04 -1.07 6.04
C VAL A 279 10.65 -1.23 7.51
N PRO A 280 9.38 -1.02 7.88
CA PRO A 280 8.93 -1.23 9.25
C PRO A 280 9.09 -2.69 9.66
N ALA A 281 9.47 -2.92 10.92
CA ALA A 281 9.47 -4.26 11.49
C ALA A 281 8.06 -4.89 11.43
N PRO A 282 7.98 -6.20 11.24
CA PRO A 282 6.71 -6.93 11.13
C PRO A 282 5.81 -6.77 12.36
#